data_e797b708b415e15f42cc92037fc574b4
#
_entry.id   e797b708b415e15f42cc92037fc574b4
#
_cell.length_a   1.000
_cell.length_b   1.000
_cell.length_c   1.000
_cell.angle_alpha   90.00
_cell.angle_beta   90.00
_cell.angle_gamma   90.00
#
_symmetry.space_group_name_H-M   'P 1'
#
loop_
_entity.id
_entity.type
_entity.pdbx_description
1 polymer ?
#
loop_
_entity_poly.entity_id
_entity_poly.type
_entity_poly.pdbx_seq_one_letter_code
_entity_poly.pdbx_strand_id
1 'polypeptide(L)'
;MNRGRCSFVLECLSCIVIAFASGGLLYSADRPELTRLFPAGGQAGTVVAVEATGKFPIWPIQAWSDTELIQWTCEEVSGKLKATIDANATPGLHWLRLHHPNGATSVRPFLVGNAVERVEVEPNNRVAEANTVATLPATVQGVLGKRGDVDLVSIALTAGQIMVATVDSATMLRSPLDASLQILDAGGFVLVENMDRFGLDPSVEFKPTLDGKYFVRVFGFPTTPDSTIAFGGGADWIYRLRLEPGSDSMFSHWQPNPNDGRTVRILEPGEAIGLDSAFSIELPAWIRGTIAQPAQQRFLRFRCNSGQQYRIQLVAREKGSDLDGTIAILDGAGKQQSQQDDVGNERDPDLIWKAPADGEYVIAIKDFHLGGGPRYDFDLLVESLMADFKVSVSNDLIQGVVGKETELQVKLDRIADFTDEIEVGLQGAPEGVECPIVKSIHGTDTAKKVTLRIKSSVPNQGPIKVFARSGDGIKVRFAQVDDGKPLWLSNVAE
;
A
#
# COMPACT_ATOMS: atom_id res chain seq x y z
N MET A 1 48.09 72.41 -10.23
CA MET A 1 48.29 72.94 -8.90
C MET A 1 48.29 71.86 -7.88
N ASN A 2 49.46 71.66 -7.30
CA ASN A 2 49.84 71.18 -5.98
C ASN A 2 49.29 69.85 -5.46
N ARG A 3 50.19 68.84 -5.41
CA ARG A 3 51.12 68.51 -4.28
C ARG A 3 50.31 67.99 -3.09
N GLY A 4 50.57 66.86 -2.48
CA GLY A 4 51.77 66.05 -2.40
C GLY A 4 51.69 65.11 -1.16
N ARG A 5 52.63 64.17 -1.21
CA ARG A 5 53.29 63.48 -0.07
C ARG A 5 52.50 62.42 0.69
N CYS A 6 52.79 61.15 0.47
CA CYS A 6 53.84 60.37 1.16
C CYS A 6 53.85 60.43 2.68
N SER A 7 53.52 59.30 3.31
CA SER A 7 54.31 58.79 4.41
C SER A 7 54.10 57.32 4.67
N PHE A 8 55.18 56.60 4.73
CA PHE A 8 55.46 55.27 5.23
C PHE A 8 55.02 55.11 6.69
N VAL A 9 54.59 53.90 7.10
CA VAL A 9 54.93 53.20 8.34
C VAL A 9 54.39 51.77 8.21
N LEU A 10 55.22 50.86 8.00
CA LEU A 10 55.81 49.87 8.92
C LEU A 10 54.89 48.64 9.26
N GLU A 11 55.38 47.56 8.83
CA GLU A 11 55.04 46.14 9.04
C GLU A 11 54.56 45.84 10.44
N CYS A 12 53.50 44.98 10.49
CA CYS A 12 53.34 43.96 11.50
C CYS A 12 52.92 42.68 10.82
N LEU A 13 53.86 41.78 10.60
CA LEU A 13 53.61 40.37 10.26
C LEU A 13 52.90 39.73 11.48
N SER A 14 51.62 39.55 11.37
CA SER A 14 50.89 38.57 12.21
C SER A 14 50.74 37.29 11.39
N CYS A 15 51.56 36.29 11.70
CA CYS A 15 51.37 34.91 11.22
C CYS A 15 49.98 34.41 11.67
N ILE A 16 49.01 34.46 10.80
CA ILE A 16 47.78 33.68 10.94
C ILE A 16 48.14 32.25 10.52
N VAL A 17 48.37 31.41 11.52
CA VAL A 17 48.35 29.94 11.34
C VAL A 17 46.92 29.57 10.97
N ILE A 18 46.64 29.46 9.69
CA ILE A 18 45.43 28.80 9.21
C ILE A 18 45.63 27.32 9.51
N ALA A 19 45.09 26.87 10.62
CA ALA A 19 44.84 25.47 10.87
C ALA A 19 43.86 25.00 9.77
N PHE A 20 44.38 24.39 8.76
CA PHE A 20 43.58 23.50 7.88
C PHE A 20 43.00 22.44 8.81
N ALA A 21 41.81 22.66 9.33
CA ALA A 21 40.95 21.58 9.74
C ALA A 21 40.72 20.78 8.45
N SER A 22 41.47 19.68 8.32
CA SER A 22 41.14 18.60 7.41
C SER A 22 39.77 18.09 7.86
N GLY A 23 38.72 18.78 7.39
CA GLY A 23 37.38 18.24 7.33
C GLY A 23 37.51 16.98 6.51
N GLY A 24 37.63 15.84 7.17
CA GLY A 24 37.49 14.56 6.53
C GLY A 24 36.17 14.62 5.76
N LEU A 25 36.26 14.58 4.45
CA LEU A 25 35.14 14.21 3.63
C LEU A 25 34.66 12.89 4.23
N LEU A 26 33.53 12.98 4.97
CA LEU A 26 32.78 11.79 5.32
C LEU A 26 32.44 11.12 4.00
N TYR A 27 33.26 10.16 3.61
CA TYR A 27 32.90 9.20 2.58
C TYR A 27 31.66 8.50 3.16
N SER A 28 30.48 9.01 2.81
CA SER A 28 29.29 8.19 2.82
C SER A 28 29.64 7.02 1.92
N ALA A 29 30.02 5.89 2.52
CA ALA A 29 30.22 4.68 1.75
C ALA A 29 29.04 4.53 0.81
N ASP A 30 29.29 4.37 -0.49
CA ASP A 30 28.23 4.31 -1.51
C ASP A 30 27.26 3.20 -1.11
N ARG A 31 26.07 3.60 -0.66
CA ARG A 31 25.01 2.68 -0.23
C ARG A 31 24.35 2.08 -1.46
N PRO A 32 23.91 0.83 -1.38
CA PRO A 32 23.17 0.24 -2.47
C PRO A 32 21.80 0.91 -2.59
N GLU A 33 21.36 1.13 -3.82
CA GLU A 33 20.02 1.61 -4.16
C GLU A 33 19.35 0.56 -5.05
N LEU A 34 18.06 0.28 -4.79
CA LEU A 34 17.22 -0.60 -5.59
C LEU A 34 15.98 0.19 -6.01
N THR A 35 15.86 0.49 -7.30
CA THR A 35 14.77 1.30 -7.84
C THR A 35 13.67 0.44 -8.45
N ARG A 36 14.02 -0.71 -9.06
CA ARG A 36 13.08 -1.55 -9.79
C ARG A 36 13.48 -3.01 -9.74
N LEU A 37 12.49 -3.89 -9.76
CA LEU A 37 12.61 -5.31 -10.10
C LEU A 37 11.77 -5.59 -11.35
N PHE A 38 12.32 -6.32 -12.31
CA PHE A 38 11.57 -6.78 -13.47
C PHE A 38 12.09 -8.14 -13.98
N PRO A 39 11.20 -9.13 -14.13
CA PRO A 39 9.80 -9.18 -13.71
C PRO A 39 9.61 -8.90 -12.23
N ALA A 40 8.47 -8.27 -11.86
CA ALA A 40 8.16 -7.91 -10.47
C ALA A 40 7.31 -8.97 -9.76
N GLY A 41 7.37 -10.21 -10.20
CA GLY A 41 6.65 -11.33 -9.63
C GLY A 41 6.90 -12.63 -10.37
N GLY A 42 6.18 -13.69 -9.94
CA GLY A 42 6.25 -15.01 -10.57
C GLY A 42 5.20 -15.98 -10.03
N GLN A 43 5.01 -17.07 -10.75
CA GLN A 43 4.10 -18.14 -10.34
C GLN A 43 4.74 -18.98 -9.23
N ALA A 44 3.95 -19.39 -8.23
CA ALA A 44 4.38 -20.35 -7.21
C ALA A 44 4.85 -21.66 -7.88
N GLY A 45 5.94 -22.22 -7.36
CA GLY A 45 6.57 -23.43 -7.90
C GLY A 45 7.49 -23.17 -9.09
N THR A 46 7.84 -21.92 -9.42
CA THR A 46 8.69 -21.58 -10.58
C THR A 46 10.00 -20.90 -10.20
N VAL A 47 10.88 -20.81 -11.18
CA VAL A 47 12.14 -20.05 -11.08
C VAL A 47 12.07 -18.88 -12.06
N VAL A 48 12.29 -17.67 -11.57
CA VAL A 48 12.20 -16.43 -12.34
C VAL A 48 13.56 -15.75 -12.39
N ALA A 49 14.04 -15.43 -13.59
CA ALA A 49 15.18 -14.53 -13.77
C ALA A 49 14.70 -13.08 -13.62
N VAL A 50 15.27 -12.33 -12.68
CA VAL A 50 14.84 -10.97 -12.32
C VAL A 50 15.99 -10.00 -12.52
N GLU A 51 15.71 -8.89 -13.16
CA GLU A 51 16.62 -7.76 -13.26
C GLU A 51 16.33 -6.73 -12.17
N ALA A 52 17.30 -6.47 -11.33
CA ALA A 52 17.30 -5.39 -10.35
C ALA A 52 17.98 -4.16 -10.95
N THR A 53 17.25 -3.06 -11.01
CA THR A 53 17.81 -1.76 -11.44
C THR A 53 18.12 -0.92 -10.21
N GLY A 54 19.28 -0.27 -10.21
CA GLY A 54 19.72 0.55 -9.09
C GLY A 54 21.20 0.83 -9.11
N LYS A 55 21.76 1.16 -7.94
CA LYS A 55 23.22 1.31 -7.74
C LYS A 55 23.70 0.22 -6.83
N PHE A 56 24.64 -0.58 -7.28
CA PHE A 56 25.21 -1.69 -6.52
C PHE A 56 26.74 -1.56 -6.49
N PRO A 57 27.28 -0.74 -5.55
CA PRO A 57 28.72 -0.46 -5.49
C PRO A 57 29.55 -1.72 -5.17
N ILE A 58 28.92 -2.72 -4.58
CA ILE A 58 29.51 -4.03 -4.31
C ILE A 58 28.59 -5.10 -4.89
N TRP A 59 29.15 -6.04 -5.65
CA TRP A 59 28.42 -7.19 -6.20
C TRP A 59 29.31 -8.44 -6.15
N PRO A 60 28.80 -9.64 -5.82
CA PRO A 60 27.41 -9.93 -5.49
C PRO A 60 27.01 -9.31 -4.15
N ILE A 61 25.70 -9.02 -4.03
CA ILE A 61 25.05 -8.45 -2.86
C ILE A 61 24.22 -9.52 -2.16
N GLN A 62 23.95 -9.39 -0.86
CA GLN A 62 23.06 -10.30 -0.15
C GLN A 62 21.60 -9.87 -0.40
N ALA A 63 20.73 -10.87 -0.54
CA ALA A 63 19.31 -10.67 -0.70
C ALA A 63 18.53 -11.23 0.50
N TRP A 64 17.60 -10.44 1.02
CA TRP A 64 16.70 -10.82 2.09
C TRP A 64 15.25 -10.75 1.59
N SER A 65 14.45 -11.74 1.96
CA SER A 65 12.99 -11.76 1.72
C SER A 65 12.25 -11.89 3.04
N ASP A 66 11.01 -11.40 3.07
CA ASP A 66 10.09 -11.54 4.21
C ASP A 66 9.58 -12.97 4.41
N THR A 67 9.88 -13.88 3.50
CA THR A 67 9.56 -15.30 3.57
C THR A 67 10.74 -16.17 3.12
N GLU A 68 10.92 -17.33 3.74
CA GLU A 68 11.88 -18.34 3.32
C GLU A 68 11.44 -19.14 2.08
N LEU A 69 10.16 -19.01 1.71
CA LEU A 69 9.58 -19.69 0.53
C LEU A 69 9.95 -19.03 -0.80
N ILE A 70 10.63 -17.88 -0.76
CA ILE A 70 11.21 -17.23 -1.93
C ILE A 70 12.71 -17.09 -1.70
N GLN A 71 13.49 -17.93 -2.39
CA GLN A 71 14.94 -17.92 -2.29
C GLN A 71 15.53 -17.10 -3.43
N TRP A 72 16.40 -16.16 -3.06
CA TRP A 72 17.06 -15.26 -3.99
C TRP A 72 18.53 -15.62 -4.16
N THR A 73 18.98 -15.68 -5.39
CA THR A 73 20.38 -15.88 -5.74
C THR A 73 20.84 -14.71 -6.61
N CYS A 74 21.94 -14.07 -6.23
CA CYS A 74 22.60 -13.08 -7.09
C CYS A 74 23.47 -13.82 -8.11
N GLU A 75 23.32 -13.47 -9.38
CA GLU A 75 24.17 -13.98 -10.45
C GLU A 75 25.48 -13.21 -10.52
N GLU A 76 26.42 -13.61 -11.38
CA GLU A 76 27.72 -12.95 -11.51
C GLU A 76 27.62 -11.52 -12.05
N VAL A 77 26.63 -11.28 -12.93
CA VAL A 77 26.39 -9.96 -13.53
C VAL A 77 25.60 -9.07 -12.57
N SER A 78 26.12 -7.88 -12.31
CA SER A 78 25.49 -6.91 -11.43
C SER A 78 24.05 -6.63 -11.86
N GLY A 79 23.11 -6.66 -10.90
CA GLY A 79 21.68 -6.46 -11.13
C GLY A 79 20.94 -7.71 -11.62
N LYS A 80 21.60 -8.84 -11.86
CA LYS A 80 20.93 -10.08 -12.23
C LYS A 80 20.69 -10.96 -11.02
N LEU A 81 19.42 -11.29 -10.81
CA LEU A 81 18.93 -12.12 -9.70
C LEU A 81 18.13 -13.31 -10.24
N LYS A 82 18.06 -14.34 -9.43
CA LYS A 82 17.16 -15.47 -9.65
C LYS A 82 16.31 -15.67 -8.41
N ALA A 83 14.97 -15.62 -8.58
CA ALA A 83 13.99 -15.96 -7.58
C ALA A 83 13.53 -17.40 -7.76
N THR A 84 13.76 -18.27 -6.77
CA THR A 84 13.18 -19.62 -6.72
C THR A 84 11.99 -19.56 -5.77
N ILE A 85 10.80 -19.73 -6.32
CA ILE A 85 9.53 -19.60 -5.59
C ILE A 85 9.04 -21.00 -5.26
N ASP A 86 8.88 -21.31 -3.98
CA ASP A 86 8.34 -22.58 -3.53
C ASP A 86 6.87 -22.73 -3.98
N ALA A 87 6.44 -23.96 -4.26
CA ALA A 87 5.05 -24.25 -4.64
C ALA A 87 4.03 -23.90 -3.54
N ASN A 88 4.46 -23.87 -2.29
CA ASN A 88 3.64 -23.48 -1.13
C ASN A 88 3.77 -22.00 -0.78
N ALA A 89 4.50 -21.20 -1.58
CA ALA A 89 4.59 -19.77 -1.34
C ALA A 89 3.20 -19.14 -1.39
N THR A 90 2.88 -18.38 -0.36
CA THR A 90 1.57 -17.71 -0.25
C THR A 90 1.42 -16.71 -1.39
N PRO A 91 0.35 -16.77 -2.19
CA PRO A 91 0.08 -15.74 -3.19
C PRO A 91 -0.12 -14.36 -2.55
N GLY A 92 0.40 -13.34 -3.22
CA GLY A 92 0.30 -11.97 -2.76
C GLY A 92 1.62 -11.21 -2.80
N LEU A 93 1.67 -10.13 -2.04
CA LEU A 93 2.80 -9.24 -1.95
C LEU A 93 3.86 -9.79 -0.99
N HIS A 94 5.07 -9.88 -1.50
CA HIS A 94 6.29 -10.17 -0.73
C HIS A 94 7.33 -9.06 -0.93
N TRP A 95 8.31 -9.03 -0.04
CA TRP A 95 9.29 -7.96 -0.04
C TRP A 95 10.71 -8.49 -0.26
N LEU A 96 11.46 -7.83 -1.16
CA LEU A 96 12.89 -8.04 -1.36
C LEU A 96 13.66 -6.83 -0.86
N ARG A 97 14.76 -7.08 -0.12
CA ARG A 97 15.79 -6.11 0.25
C ARG A 97 17.17 -6.63 -0.16
N LEU A 98 17.97 -5.77 -0.75
CA LEU A 98 19.38 -6.07 -1.01
C LEU A 98 20.23 -5.35 0.03
N HIS A 99 21.29 -6.03 0.53
CA HIS A 99 22.16 -5.45 1.55
C HIS A 99 23.58 -5.97 1.48
N HIS A 100 24.51 -5.20 1.97
CA HIS A 100 25.92 -5.57 2.17
C HIS A 100 26.48 -4.80 3.37
N PRO A 101 27.71 -5.08 3.86
CA PRO A 101 28.23 -4.43 5.07
C PRO A 101 28.17 -2.90 5.10
N ASN A 102 28.17 -2.23 3.94
CA ASN A 102 28.10 -0.76 3.86
C ASN A 102 26.66 -0.22 3.82
N GLY A 103 25.62 -1.05 3.93
CA GLY A 103 24.25 -0.58 3.98
C GLY A 103 23.26 -1.50 3.29
N ALA A 104 22.00 -1.06 3.30
CA ALA A 104 20.88 -1.78 2.73
C ALA A 104 20.03 -0.85 1.84
N THR A 105 19.33 -1.45 0.88
CA THR A 105 18.36 -0.73 0.02
C THR A 105 17.03 -0.53 0.73
N SER A 106 16.17 0.33 0.22
CA SER A 106 14.73 0.22 0.48
C SER A 106 14.20 -1.11 -0.07
N VAL A 107 13.10 -1.61 0.51
CA VAL A 107 12.44 -2.83 0.01
C VAL A 107 11.74 -2.57 -1.33
N ARG A 108 11.64 -3.63 -2.14
CA ARG A 108 10.82 -3.64 -3.35
C ARG A 108 9.81 -4.78 -3.30
N PRO A 109 8.59 -4.52 -3.80
CA PRO A 109 7.56 -5.54 -3.90
C PRO A 109 7.92 -6.60 -4.93
N PHE A 110 7.53 -7.85 -4.63
CA PHE A 110 7.58 -8.98 -5.53
C PHE A 110 6.29 -9.79 -5.36
N LEU A 111 5.49 -9.90 -6.41
CA LEU A 111 4.16 -10.50 -6.34
C LEU A 111 4.19 -11.98 -6.72
N VAL A 112 3.75 -12.85 -5.82
CA VAL A 112 3.56 -14.27 -6.11
C VAL A 112 2.12 -14.51 -6.56
N GLY A 113 1.95 -15.22 -7.68
CA GLY A 113 0.65 -15.64 -8.20
C GLY A 113 0.54 -17.15 -8.37
N ASN A 114 -0.69 -17.62 -8.60
CA ASN A 114 -0.95 -19.02 -8.95
C ASN A 114 -1.13 -19.23 -10.47
N ALA A 115 -1.38 -18.16 -11.21
CA ALA A 115 -1.56 -18.21 -12.66
C ALA A 115 -0.20 -18.33 -13.38
N VAL A 116 -0.24 -18.87 -14.59
CA VAL A 116 0.91 -18.86 -15.49
C VAL A 116 1.31 -17.42 -15.78
N GLU A 117 2.56 -17.07 -15.53
CA GLU A 117 3.09 -15.74 -15.78
C GLU A 117 4.03 -15.72 -16.98
N ARG A 118 3.94 -14.65 -17.75
CA ARG A 118 4.80 -14.39 -18.91
C ARG A 118 5.23 -12.94 -18.94
N VAL A 119 6.43 -12.70 -19.44
CA VAL A 119 6.86 -11.36 -19.80
C VAL A 119 6.35 -11.07 -21.20
N GLU A 120 5.92 -9.86 -21.45
CA GLU A 120 5.52 -9.39 -22.77
C GLU A 120 6.64 -9.52 -23.79
N VAL A 121 6.28 -9.50 -25.05
CA VAL A 121 7.22 -9.50 -26.17
C VAL A 121 6.89 -8.30 -27.08
N GLU A 122 7.84 -7.43 -27.24
CA GLU A 122 7.75 -6.26 -28.10
C GLU A 122 8.15 -6.55 -29.57
N PRO A 123 7.59 -5.85 -30.57
CA PRO A 123 6.53 -4.85 -30.44
C PRO A 123 5.15 -5.45 -30.20
N ASN A 124 4.31 -4.82 -29.37
CA ASN A 124 2.95 -5.26 -29.09
C ASN A 124 1.92 -4.12 -29.12
N ASN A 125 2.27 -3.00 -29.78
CA ASN A 125 1.53 -1.73 -29.74
C ASN A 125 0.29 -1.70 -30.64
N ARG A 126 0.04 -2.76 -31.42
CA ARG A 126 -1.06 -2.85 -32.39
C ARG A 126 -1.80 -4.18 -32.28
N VAL A 127 -3.07 -4.19 -32.68
CA VAL A 127 -3.91 -5.40 -32.70
C VAL A 127 -3.23 -6.58 -33.41
N ALA A 128 -2.50 -6.32 -34.51
CA ALA A 128 -1.79 -7.37 -35.26
C ALA A 128 -0.51 -7.89 -34.54
N GLU A 129 0.01 -7.15 -33.59
CA GLU A 129 1.26 -7.42 -32.85
C GLU A 129 0.96 -7.91 -31.41
N ALA A 130 -0.31 -7.95 -31.01
CA ALA A 130 -0.73 -8.24 -29.63
C ALA A 130 -0.19 -9.59 -29.13
N ASN A 131 0.35 -9.60 -27.94
CA ASN A 131 0.78 -10.81 -27.25
C ASN A 131 -0.44 -11.73 -27.00
N THR A 132 -0.34 -13.02 -27.27
CA THR A 132 -1.48 -13.92 -27.15
C THR A 132 -1.46 -14.68 -25.83
N VAL A 133 -2.55 -14.58 -25.07
CA VAL A 133 -2.88 -15.43 -23.92
C VAL A 133 -3.82 -16.52 -24.37
N ALA A 134 -3.44 -17.78 -24.09
CA ALA A 134 -4.20 -18.94 -24.56
C ALA A 134 -5.42 -19.27 -23.69
N THR A 135 -5.28 -19.11 -22.37
CA THR A 135 -6.31 -19.51 -21.39
C THR A 135 -6.28 -18.62 -20.16
N LEU A 136 -7.39 -18.53 -19.44
CA LEU A 136 -7.50 -17.97 -18.11
C LEU A 136 -7.32 -19.06 -17.03
N PRO A 137 -6.73 -18.76 -15.87
CA PRO A 137 -6.09 -17.49 -15.51
C PRO A 137 -4.69 -17.35 -16.13
N ALA A 138 -4.26 -16.12 -16.36
CA ALA A 138 -2.91 -15.79 -16.82
C ALA A 138 -2.45 -14.42 -16.32
N THR A 139 -1.14 -14.24 -16.23
CA THR A 139 -0.54 -12.95 -15.91
C THR A 139 0.50 -12.57 -16.96
N VAL A 140 0.45 -11.33 -17.44
CA VAL A 140 1.45 -10.75 -18.34
C VAL A 140 2.17 -9.63 -17.61
N GLN A 141 3.49 -9.70 -17.52
CA GLN A 141 4.32 -8.66 -16.95
C GLN A 141 4.89 -7.80 -18.07
N GLY A 142 4.68 -6.49 -17.99
CA GLY A 142 5.07 -5.56 -19.03
C GLY A 142 5.74 -4.29 -18.51
N VAL A 143 6.29 -3.54 -19.45
CA VAL A 143 6.93 -2.25 -19.23
C VAL A 143 6.50 -1.29 -20.35
N LEU A 144 5.74 -0.25 -20.02
CA LEU A 144 5.54 0.85 -20.96
C LEU A 144 6.86 1.62 -21.12
N GLY A 145 7.76 1.06 -21.94
CA GLY A 145 9.20 1.35 -21.91
C GLY A 145 9.60 2.75 -22.40
N LYS A 146 8.72 3.44 -23.11
CA LYS A 146 8.97 4.77 -23.71
C LYS A 146 7.68 5.57 -23.80
N ARG A 147 7.82 6.87 -23.95
CA ARG A 147 6.68 7.76 -24.22
C ARG A 147 5.91 7.31 -25.47
N GLY A 148 4.58 7.20 -25.34
CA GLY A 148 3.67 6.76 -26.39
C GLY A 148 3.56 5.25 -26.53
N ASP A 149 4.10 4.50 -25.58
CA ASP A 149 3.99 3.04 -25.55
C ASP A 149 2.58 2.61 -25.18
N VAL A 150 2.14 1.51 -25.78
CA VAL A 150 0.80 0.94 -25.61
C VAL A 150 0.91 -0.56 -25.78
N ASP A 151 0.54 -1.34 -24.78
CA ASP A 151 0.66 -2.78 -24.82
C ASP A 151 -0.69 -3.44 -25.08
N LEU A 152 -0.71 -4.38 -26.00
CA LEU A 152 -1.90 -5.17 -26.31
C LEU A 152 -1.68 -6.68 -26.06
N VAL A 153 -2.64 -7.24 -25.33
CA VAL A 153 -2.74 -8.68 -25.11
C VAL A 153 -4.02 -9.17 -25.73
N SER A 154 -3.97 -10.25 -26.49
CA SER A 154 -5.14 -10.87 -27.11
C SER A 154 -5.56 -12.15 -26.40
N ILE A 155 -6.86 -12.37 -26.30
CA ILE A 155 -7.46 -13.57 -25.71
C ILE A 155 -8.74 -13.96 -26.49
N ALA A 156 -8.99 -15.25 -26.61
CA ALA A 156 -10.26 -15.79 -27.14
C ALA A 156 -11.21 -16.02 -25.94
N LEU A 157 -12.41 -15.47 -26.04
CA LEU A 157 -13.47 -15.65 -25.03
C LEU A 157 -14.75 -16.18 -25.71
N THR A 158 -15.52 -16.96 -24.95
CA THR A 158 -16.86 -17.41 -25.38
C THR A 158 -17.93 -16.47 -24.81
N ALA A 159 -19.07 -16.40 -25.52
CA ALA A 159 -20.21 -15.59 -25.08
C ALA A 159 -20.65 -15.99 -23.66
N GLY A 160 -20.82 -14.98 -22.80
CA GLY A 160 -21.18 -15.17 -21.40
C GLY A 160 -20.01 -15.53 -20.45
N GLN A 161 -18.83 -15.83 -20.95
CA GLN A 161 -17.64 -16.06 -20.13
C GLN A 161 -17.17 -14.74 -19.50
N ILE A 162 -17.21 -14.64 -18.18
CA ILE A 162 -16.75 -13.43 -17.49
C ILE A 162 -15.23 -13.49 -17.35
N MET A 163 -14.57 -12.40 -17.72
CA MET A 163 -13.15 -12.16 -17.50
C MET A 163 -12.96 -10.91 -16.65
N VAL A 164 -12.10 -10.99 -15.65
CA VAL A 164 -11.61 -9.84 -14.92
C VAL A 164 -10.18 -9.56 -15.35
N ALA A 165 -9.93 -8.36 -15.85
CA ALA A 165 -8.61 -7.86 -16.17
C ALA A 165 -8.21 -6.79 -15.14
N THR A 166 -7.07 -6.98 -14.49
CA THR A 166 -6.56 -6.05 -13.46
C THR A 166 -5.10 -5.73 -13.73
N VAL A 167 -4.74 -4.46 -13.63
CA VAL A 167 -3.34 -4.02 -13.69
C VAL A 167 -2.86 -3.74 -12.26
N ASP A 168 -1.82 -4.44 -11.84
CA ASP A 168 -1.06 -4.13 -10.63
C ASP A 168 0.13 -3.25 -11.04
N SER A 169 0.17 -1.99 -10.63
CA SER A 169 1.24 -1.04 -10.99
C SER A 169 1.56 -0.06 -9.86
N ALA A 170 0.89 1.08 -9.81
CA ALA A 170 1.18 2.15 -8.84
C ALA A 170 0.99 1.69 -7.40
N THR A 171 -0.14 1.06 -7.10
CA THR A 171 -0.50 0.63 -5.75
C THR A 171 0.34 -0.55 -5.28
N MET A 172 0.43 -1.60 -6.10
CA MET A 172 1.07 -2.85 -5.69
C MET A 172 2.58 -2.86 -5.96
N LEU A 173 3.02 -2.36 -7.12
CA LEU A 173 4.43 -2.43 -7.52
C LEU A 173 5.22 -1.16 -7.23
N ARG A 174 4.55 -0.08 -6.80
CA ARG A 174 5.18 1.23 -6.62
C ARG A 174 5.77 1.77 -7.93
N SER A 175 5.18 1.40 -9.04
CA SER A 175 5.47 1.92 -10.36
C SER A 175 4.96 3.37 -10.47
N PRO A 176 5.64 4.26 -11.19
CA PRO A 176 5.12 5.60 -11.47
C PRO A 176 3.99 5.60 -12.52
N LEU A 177 3.55 4.43 -12.98
CA LEU A 177 2.53 4.27 -14.00
C LEU A 177 1.13 4.55 -13.44
N ASP A 178 0.50 5.60 -13.94
CA ASP A 178 -0.94 5.87 -13.84
C ASP A 178 -1.61 5.21 -15.06
N ALA A 179 -2.15 4.01 -14.82
CA ALA A 179 -2.56 3.10 -15.89
C ALA A 179 -4.00 3.33 -16.35
N SER A 180 -4.25 3.21 -17.65
CA SER A 180 -5.57 3.00 -18.22
C SER A 180 -5.66 1.58 -18.81
N LEU A 181 -6.77 0.91 -18.55
CA LEU A 181 -7.07 -0.45 -18.99
C LEU A 181 -8.33 -0.45 -19.86
N GLN A 182 -8.21 -0.97 -21.07
CA GLN A 182 -9.33 -1.05 -22.01
C GLN A 182 -9.48 -2.46 -22.56
N ILE A 183 -10.74 -2.88 -22.77
CA ILE A 183 -11.07 -4.08 -23.56
C ILE A 183 -11.58 -3.63 -24.93
N LEU A 184 -11.01 -4.21 -25.99
CA LEU A 184 -11.38 -3.92 -27.36
C LEU A 184 -11.92 -5.16 -28.06
N ASP A 185 -12.77 -4.92 -29.06
CA ASP A 185 -13.21 -5.96 -29.99
C ASP A 185 -12.13 -6.31 -31.06
N ALA A 186 -12.44 -7.23 -31.94
CA ALA A 186 -11.56 -7.64 -33.04
C ALA A 186 -11.23 -6.51 -34.03
N GLY A 187 -12.04 -5.48 -34.10
CA GLY A 187 -11.84 -4.29 -34.93
C GLY A 187 -11.01 -3.21 -34.26
N GLY A 188 -10.68 -3.38 -32.97
CA GLY A 188 -9.94 -2.40 -32.18
C GLY A 188 -10.82 -1.31 -31.55
N PHE A 189 -12.15 -1.47 -31.55
CA PHE A 189 -13.05 -0.54 -30.89
C PHE A 189 -13.12 -0.83 -29.37
N VAL A 190 -13.10 0.22 -28.56
CA VAL A 190 -13.20 0.11 -27.12
C VAL A 190 -14.59 -0.31 -26.71
N LEU A 191 -14.70 -1.39 -25.97
CA LEU A 191 -15.95 -1.92 -25.41
C LEU A 191 -16.16 -1.48 -23.98
N VAL A 192 -15.09 -1.46 -23.19
CA VAL A 192 -15.10 -1.04 -21.78
C VAL A 192 -13.72 -0.49 -21.37
N GLU A 193 -13.70 0.44 -20.45
CA GLU A 193 -12.49 1.11 -19.95
C GLU A 193 -12.60 1.36 -18.45
N ASN A 194 -11.47 1.32 -17.77
CA ASN A 194 -11.30 1.76 -16.39
C ASN A 194 -9.90 2.35 -16.19
N MET A 195 -9.79 3.33 -15.28
CA MET A 195 -8.54 4.01 -14.93
C MET A 195 -8.19 3.81 -13.46
N ASP A 196 -9.17 3.98 -12.55
CA ASP A 196 -8.96 4.09 -11.12
C ASP A 196 -9.95 3.19 -10.37
N ARG A 197 -9.62 1.91 -10.20
CA ARG A 197 -10.46 1.01 -9.40
C ARG A 197 -9.87 0.75 -8.02
N PHE A 198 -8.56 0.51 -7.97
CA PHE A 198 -7.81 0.28 -6.73
C PHE A 198 -6.72 1.34 -6.62
N GLY A 199 -7.09 2.55 -6.19
CA GLY A 199 -6.23 3.71 -6.33
C GLY A 199 -5.99 4.02 -7.81
N LEU A 200 -4.73 4.10 -8.25
CA LEU A 200 -4.36 4.30 -9.65
C LEU A 200 -4.25 3.00 -10.46
N ASP A 201 -4.65 1.86 -9.88
CA ASP A 201 -4.58 0.56 -10.53
C ASP A 201 -5.95 0.17 -11.10
N PRO A 202 -6.13 0.10 -12.44
CA PRO A 202 -7.41 -0.18 -13.06
C PRO A 202 -7.79 -1.66 -13.00
N SER A 203 -9.09 -1.94 -12.98
CA SER A 203 -9.66 -3.26 -13.12
C SER A 203 -10.98 -3.22 -13.88
N VAL A 204 -11.16 -4.13 -14.81
CA VAL A 204 -12.34 -4.25 -15.67
C VAL A 204 -12.90 -5.67 -15.56
N GLU A 205 -14.20 -5.76 -15.30
CA GLU A 205 -14.97 -6.98 -15.53
C GLU A 205 -15.61 -6.90 -16.92
N PHE A 206 -15.43 -7.94 -17.71
CA PHE A 206 -15.96 -8.01 -19.07
C PHE A 206 -16.68 -9.34 -19.33
N LYS A 207 -17.93 -9.25 -19.80
CA LYS A 207 -18.77 -10.38 -20.20
C LYS A 207 -19.11 -10.24 -21.68
N PRO A 208 -18.41 -10.95 -22.57
CA PRO A 208 -18.68 -10.87 -24.01
C PRO A 208 -20.06 -11.39 -24.37
N THR A 209 -20.70 -10.78 -25.33
CA THR A 209 -22.00 -11.22 -25.88
C THR A 209 -21.83 -12.18 -27.05
N LEU A 210 -20.66 -12.27 -27.65
CA LEU A 210 -20.31 -13.10 -28.77
C LEU A 210 -19.00 -13.84 -28.51
N ASP A 211 -18.87 -15.05 -29.07
CA ASP A 211 -17.59 -15.74 -29.16
C ASP A 211 -16.65 -14.93 -30.05
N GLY A 212 -15.40 -14.77 -29.60
CA GLY A 212 -14.48 -14.01 -30.41
C GLY A 212 -13.11 -13.76 -29.75
N LYS A 213 -12.27 -13.11 -30.53
CA LYS A 213 -10.97 -12.62 -30.09
C LYS A 213 -11.16 -11.17 -29.58
N TYR A 214 -10.72 -10.96 -28.36
CA TYR A 214 -10.74 -9.67 -27.69
C TYR A 214 -9.31 -9.24 -27.37
N PHE A 215 -9.13 -7.94 -27.18
CA PHE A 215 -7.84 -7.36 -26.84
C PHE A 215 -7.95 -6.59 -25.55
N VAL A 216 -6.93 -6.75 -24.71
CA VAL A 216 -6.74 -5.98 -23.49
C VAL A 216 -5.61 -4.99 -23.79
N ARG A 217 -5.89 -3.71 -23.66
CA ARG A 217 -4.93 -2.63 -23.91
C ARG A 217 -4.56 -1.92 -22.61
N VAL A 218 -3.26 -1.78 -22.37
CA VAL A 218 -2.69 -1.04 -21.26
C VAL A 218 -1.90 0.14 -21.82
N PHE A 219 -2.11 1.32 -21.26
CA PHE A 219 -1.30 2.51 -21.53
C PHE A 219 -1.30 3.42 -20.31
N GLY A 220 -0.41 4.41 -20.24
CA GLY A 220 -0.30 5.28 -19.09
C GLY A 220 -0.45 6.75 -19.42
N PHE A 221 -0.96 7.53 -18.47
CA PHE A 221 -0.99 8.98 -18.57
C PHE A 221 0.38 9.58 -18.22
N PRO A 222 0.78 10.69 -18.86
CA PRO A 222 2.02 11.35 -18.50
C PRO A 222 1.92 11.93 -17.09
N THR A 223 2.93 11.70 -16.25
CA THR A 223 3.02 12.24 -14.88
C THR A 223 3.02 13.76 -14.83
N THR A 224 3.45 14.40 -15.91
CA THR A 224 3.43 15.86 -16.06
C THR A 224 2.67 16.21 -17.35
N PRO A 225 1.51 16.85 -17.25
CA PRO A 225 0.78 17.32 -18.42
C PRO A 225 1.65 18.28 -19.25
N ASP A 226 1.72 18.05 -20.54
CA ASP A 226 2.36 18.96 -21.49
C ASP A 226 1.39 19.33 -22.63
N SER A 227 1.83 20.15 -23.56
CA SER A 227 1.03 20.58 -24.69
C SER A 227 0.85 19.51 -25.78
N THR A 228 1.49 18.37 -25.66
CA THR A 228 1.40 17.25 -26.60
C THR A 228 0.50 16.17 -26.06
N ILE A 229 -0.48 15.75 -26.88
CA ILE A 229 -1.31 14.59 -26.57
C ILE A 229 -0.48 13.33 -26.86
N ALA A 230 0.18 12.80 -25.86
CA ALA A 230 0.94 11.55 -25.96
C ALA A 230 0.81 10.78 -24.63
N PHE A 231 0.72 9.47 -24.73
CA PHE A 231 0.77 8.59 -23.55
C PHE A 231 2.13 8.72 -22.85
N GLY A 232 2.13 8.42 -21.55
CA GLY A 232 3.34 8.33 -20.75
C GLY A 232 4.16 7.09 -21.10
N GLY A 233 5.28 6.92 -20.42
CA GLY A 233 6.13 5.74 -20.53
C GLY A 233 7.56 6.03 -20.07
N GLY A 234 8.22 5.00 -19.61
CA GLY A 234 9.59 5.05 -19.10
C GLY A 234 10.06 3.70 -18.58
N ALA A 235 11.37 3.54 -18.41
CA ALA A 235 11.94 2.27 -18.01
C ALA A 235 11.39 1.70 -16.70
N ASP A 236 10.92 2.55 -15.78
CA ASP A 236 10.38 2.14 -14.49
C ASP A 236 8.84 1.98 -14.49
N TRP A 237 8.21 2.12 -15.64
CA TRP A 237 6.75 2.01 -15.81
C TRP A 237 6.33 0.54 -15.96
N ILE A 238 6.63 -0.25 -14.95
CA ILE A 238 6.33 -1.68 -14.90
C ILE A 238 4.89 -1.94 -14.47
N TYR A 239 4.32 -3.04 -14.96
CA TYR A 239 3.01 -3.52 -14.56
C TYR A 239 2.90 -5.05 -14.60
N ARG A 240 1.90 -5.59 -13.92
CA ARG A 240 1.39 -6.96 -14.06
C ARG A 240 -0.08 -6.88 -14.46
N LEU A 241 -0.40 -7.35 -15.65
CA LEU A 241 -1.77 -7.53 -16.11
C LEU A 241 -2.24 -8.93 -15.74
N ARG A 242 -3.13 -9.04 -14.76
CA ARG A 242 -3.81 -10.29 -14.41
C ARG A 242 -5.09 -10.42 -15.21
N LEU A 243 -5.27 -11.58 -15.83
CA LEU A 243 -6.47 -11.99 -16.54
C LEU A 243 -7.04 -13.22 -15.83
N GLU A 244 -8.18 -13.06 -15.18
CA GLU A 244 -8.78 -14.07 -14.30
C GLU A 244 -10.20 -14.40 -14.73
N PRO A 245 -10.68 -15.65 -14.56
CA PRO A 245 -12.09 -15.92 -14.72
C PRO A 245 -12.89 -15.19 -13.66
N GLY A 246 -13.91 -14.44 -14.09
CA GLY A 246 -14.87 -13.79 -13.20
C GLY A 246 -16.01 -14.73 -12.82
N SER A 247 -16.77 -14.33 -11.80
CA SER A 247 -18.05 -14.95 -11.42
C SER A 247 -19.16 -13.91 -11.52
N ASP A 248 -20.43 -14.33 -11.64
CA ASP A 248 -21.60 -13.43 -11.63
C ASP A 248 -21.75 -12.65 -10.30
N SER A 249 -20.87 -12.87 -9.34
CA SER A 249 -20.76 -12.12 -8.10
C SER A 249 -19.65 -11.08 -8.21
N MET A 250 -20.01 -9.82 -8.36
CA MET A 250 -19.07 -8.67 -8.35
C MET A 250 -18.23 -8.56 -7.04
N PHE A 251 -18.53 -9.37 -6.05
CA PHE A 251 -18.01 -9.28 -4.69
C PHE A 251 -16.82 -10.18 -4.39
N SER A 252 -16.23 -10.86 -5.38
CA SER A 252 -15.27 -11.96 -5.13
C SER A 252 -13.86 -11.51 -4.73
N HIS A 253 -13.50 -10.23 -4.91
CA HIS A 253 -12.10 -9.80 -4.78
C HIS A 253 -11.76 -9.09 -3.46
N TRP A 254 -12.74 -8.47 -2.78
CA TRP A 254 -12.52 -7.93 -1.45
C TRP A 254 -13.08 -8.88 -0.40
N GLN A 255 -12.21 -9.46 0.40
CA GLN A 255 -12.60 -10.27 1.55
C GLN A 255 -11.92 -9.65 2.77
N PRO A 256 -12.64 -9.21 3.80
CA PRO A 256 -12.02 -8.96 5.10
C PRO A 256 -11.34 -10.25 5.55
N ASN A 257 -10.35 -10.12 6.41
CA ASN A 257 -9.60 -11.27 6.91
C ASN A 257 -10.56 -12.41 7.32
N PRO A 258 -10.56 -13.57 6.62
CA PRO A 258 -11.49 -14.66 6.90
C PRO A 258 -11.32 -15.27 8.29
N ASN A 259 -10.25 -14.88 9.01
CA ASN A 259 -9.92 -15.38 10.35
C ASN A 259 -10.53 -14.52 11.48
N ASP A 260 -11.30 -13.46 11.17
CA ASP A 260 -11.90 -12.60 12.21
C ASP A 260 -13.22 -13.15 12.80
N GLY A 261 -13.71 -14.27 12.27
CA GLY A 261 -14.90 -14.97 12.75
C GLY A 261 -16.24 -14.27 12.43
N ARG A 262 -16.23 -13.21 11.62
CA ARG A 262 -17.44 -12.47 11.26
C ARG A 262 -18.18 -13.13 10.11
N THR A 263 -19.51 -13.20 10.23
CA THR A 263 -20.38 -13.66 9.14
C THR A 263 -20.93 -12.46 8.38
N VAL A 264 -20.78 -12.47 7.06
CA VAL A 264 -21.36 -11.44 6.18
C VAL A 264 -22.87 -11.63 6.10
N ARG A 265 -23.63 -10.58 6.41
CA ARG A 265 -25.07 -10.49 6.15
C ARG A 265 -25.29 -9.67 4.88
N ILE A 266 -25.92 -10.26 3.89
CA ILE A 266 -26.29 -9.57 2.65
C ILE A 266 -27.71 -9.02 2.80
N LEU A 267 -27.88 -7.72 2.53
CA LEU A 267 -29.21 -7.07 2.53
C LEU A 267 -29.89 -7.29 1.18
N GLU A 268 -31.14 -7.72 1.23
CA GLU A 268 -31.97 -7.79 0.04
C GLU A 268 -32.31 -6.37 -0.49
N PRO A 269 -32.62 -6.22 -1.80
CA PRO A 269 -32.86 -4.91 -2.40
C PRO A 269 -33.92 -4.05 -1.70
N GLY A 270 -34.95 -4.67 -1.12
CA GLY A 270 -36.05 -4.01 -0.40
C GLY A 270 -35.88 -3.90 1.13
N GLU A 271 -34.82 -4.45 1.70
CA GLU A 271 -34.59 -4.39 3.14
C GLU A 271 -33.99 -3.08 3.59
N ALA A 272 -34.26 -2.70 4.84
CA ALA A 272 -33.61 -1.57 5.50
C ALA A 272 -33.73 -0.23 4.75
N ILE A 273 -34.81 0.02 4.03
CA ILE A 273 -35.00 1.22 3.19
C ILE A 273 -35.73 2.36 3.91
N GLY A 274 -36.13 2.20 5.14
CA GLY A 274 -36.79 3.21 5.96
C GLY A 274 -36.37 3.15 7.41
N LEU A 275 -36.46 4.27 8.13
CA LEU A 275 -36.09 4.34 9.55
C LEU A 275 -36.89 3.37 10.41
N ASP A 276 -38.21 3.26 10.17
CA ASP A 276 -39.10 2.37 10.91
C ASP A 276 -38.85 0.88 10.55
N SER A 277 -38.34 0.62 9.34
CA SER A 277 -37.98 -0.71 8.85
C SER A 277 -36.45 -0.96 8.92
N ALA A 278 -35.74 -0.24 9.78
CA ALA A 278 -34.30 -0.42 9.94
C ALA A 278 -33.97 -1.85 10.35
N PHE A 279 -32.97 -2.46 9.67
CA PHE A 279 -32.54 -3.81 9.97
C PHE A 279 -31.68 -3.85 11.23
N SER A 280 -32.05 -4.69 12.21
CA SER A 280 -31.31 -4.81 13.48
C SER A 280 -30.07 -5.68 13.31
N ILE A 281 -28.92 -5.17 13.75
CA ILE A 281 -27.64 -5.85 13.72
C ILE A 281 -27.10 -6.08 15.12
N GLU A 282 -26.39 -7.21 15.30
CA GLU A 282 -25.60 -7.51 16.48
C GLU A 282 -24.12 -7.27 16.19
N LEU A 283 -23.39 -6.70 17.16
CA LEU A 283 -21.99 -6.34 17.00
C LEU A 283 -21.05 -7.46 17.49
N PRO A 284 -19.91 -7.68 16.82
CA PRO A 284 -19.44 -7.03 15.61
C PRO A 284 -20.22 -7.47 14.37
N ALA A 285 -20.53 -6.54 13.46
CA ALA A 285 -21.30 -6.82 12.26
C ALA A 285 -20.53 -6.51 10.98
N TRP A 286 -20.77 -7.33 9.96
CA TRP A 286 -20.35 -7.07 8.60
C TRP A 286 -21.58 -7.22 7.68
N ILE A 287 -22.00 -6.11 7.10
CA ILE A 287 -23.21 -6.00 6.28
C ILE A 287 -22.80 -5.64 4.85
N ARG A 288 -23.29 -6.39 3.90
CA ARG A 288 -23.16 -6.08 2.48
C ARG A 288 -24.50 -5.63 1.91
N GLY A 289 -24.49 -4.55 1.15
CA GLY A 289 -25.71 -4.00 0.57
C GLY A 289 -25.45 -3.21 -0.70
N THR A 290 -26.54 -2.70 -1.30
CA THR A 290 -26.51 -1.86 -2.51
C THR A 290 -27.49 -0.71 -2.34
N ILE A 291 -27.11 0.49 -2.78
CA ILE A 291 -28.05 1.61 -2.99
C ILE A 291 -28.65 1.41 -4.38
N ALA A 292 -29.72 0.65 -4.47
CA ALA A 292 -30.26 0.15 -5.74
C ALA A 292 -30.96 1.21 -6.60
N GLN A 293 -31.40 2.32 -6.00
CA GLN A 293 -32.12 3.40 -6.70
C GLN A 293 -31.60 4.77 -6.28
N PRO A 294 -31.67 5.78 -7.17
CA PRO A 294 -31.31 7.15 -6.82
C PRO A 294 -32.06 7.64 -5.57
N ALA A 295 -31.33 8.37 -4.72
CA ALA A 295 -31.81 8.92 -3.43
C ALA A 295 -32.22 7.86 -2.38
N GLN A 296 -32.03 6.57 -2.64
CA GLN A 296 -32.29 5.51 -1.66
C GLN A 296 -31.31 5.62 -0.49
N GLN A 297 -31.77 5.23 0.69
CA GLN A 297 -30.95 5.08 1.89
C GLN A 297 -31.12 3.68 2.45
N ARG A 298 -30.12 3.22 3.22
CA ARG A 298 -30.18 1.98 4.03
C ARG A 298 -30.09 2.35 5.50
N PHE A 299 -30.87 1.70 6.33
CA PHE A 299 -30.99 1.98 7.75
C PHE A 299 -30.69 0.70 8.57
N LEU A 300 -29.67 0.75 9.42
CA LEU A 300 -29.23 -0.36 10.25
C LEU A 300 -29.28 0.05 11.70
N ARG A 301 -30.02 -0.73 12.53
CA ARG A 301 -30.22 -0.44 13.96
C ARG A 301 -29.29 -1.28 14.80
N PHE A 302 -28.69 -0.69 15.82
CA PHE A 302 -27.81 -1.37 16.76
C PHE A 302 -27.97 -0.80 18.16
N ARG A 303 -27.59 -1.59 19.17
CA ARG A 303 -27.63 -1.17 20.57
C ARG A 303 -26.28 -0.62 21.00
N CYS A 304 -26.33 0.47 21.78
CA CYS A 304 -25.17 1.15 22.32
C CYS A 304 -25.23 1.27 23.82
N ASN A 305 -24.04 1.21 24.44
CA ASN A 305 -23.86 1.56 25.86
C ASN A 305 -23.27 2.95 25.97
N SER A 306 -23.73 3.73 26.95
CA SER A 306 -23.25 5.09 27.22
C SER A 306 -21.74 5.14 27.40
N GLY A 307 -21.07 6.08 26.74
CA GLY A 307 -19.63 6.26 26.80
C GLY A 307 -18.80 5.27 25.97
N GLN A 308 -19.40 4.20 25.45
CA GLN A 308 -18.72 3.24 24.58
C GLN A 308 -18.45 3.87 23.21
N GLN A 309 -17.25 3.62 22.67
CA GLN A 309 -16.88 4.02 21.31
C GLN A 309 -17.18 2.88 20.32
N TYR A 310 -17.66 3.26 19.16
CA TYR A 310 -17.98 2.36 18.05
C TYR A 310 -17.25 2.85 16.80
N ARG A 311 -16.72 1.91 16.02
CA ARG A 311 -16.21 2.17 14.68
C ARG A 311 -17.23 1.72 13.67
N ILE A 312 -17.58 2.60 12.77
CA ILE A 312 -18.50 2.35 11.66
C ILE A 312 -17.73 2.69 10.38
N GLN A 313 -17.33 1.66 9.65
CA GLN A 313 -16.55 1.80 8.42
C GLN A 313 -17.38 1.34 7.23
N LEU A 314 -17.53 2.20 6.24
CA LEU A 314 -18.10 1.86 4.94
C LEU A 314 -16.95 1.61 3.97
N VAL A 315 -17.03 0.56 3.19
CA VAL A 315 -16.07 0.22 2.13
C VAL A 315 -16.85 0.13 0.83
N ALA A 316 -16.62 1.07 -0.06
CA ALA A 316 -17.29 1.17 -1.36
C ALA A 316 -16.30 1.51 -2.47
N ARG A 317 -15.70 2.69 -2.44
CA ARG A 317 -14.72 3.14 -3.45
C ARG A 317 -13.47 2.27 -3.47
N GLU A 318 -12.99 1.87 -2.29
CA GLU A 318 -11.82 0.98 -2.17
C GLU A 318 -12.02 -0.34 -2.93
N LYS A 319 -13.25 -0.85 -3.00
CA LYS A 319 -13.57 -2.06 -3.77
C LYS A 319 -14.11 -1.79 -5.18
N GLY A 320 -14.05 -0.52 -5.65
CA GLY A 320 -14.43 -0.12 -6.99
C GLY A 320 -15.93 0.08 -7.23
N SER A 321 -16.70 0.33 -6.17
CA SER A 321 -18.10 0.76 -6.26
C SER A 321 -18.21 2.19 -6.79
N ASP A 322 -19.32 2.50 -7.47
CA ASP A 322 -19.65 3.88 -7.86
C ASP A 322 -20.20 4.71 -6.69
N LEU A 323 -20.51 4.08 -5.56
CA LEU A 323 -21.04 4.72 -4.37
C LEU A 323 -20.04 5.70 -3.77
N ASP A 324 -20.42 6.96 -3.66
CA ASP A 324 -19.77 7.98 -2.84
C ASP A 324 -20.50 8.03 -1.49
N GLY A 325 -20.00 7.21 -0.55
CA GLY A 325 -20.78 6.82 0.62
C GLY A 325 -20.81 7.88 1.72
N THR A 326 -21.99 8.14 2.27
CA THR A 326 -22.16 8.93 3.49
C THR A 326 -22.76 8.07 4.59
N ILE A 327 -22.19 8.12 5.80
CA ILE A 327 -22.72 7.51 7.02
C ILE A 327 -23.28 8.61 7.92
N ALA A 328 -24.51 8.42 8.43
CA ALA A 328 -25.04 9.22 9.53
C ALA A 328 -25.49 8.33 10.68
N ILE A 329 -25.29 8.77 11.93
CA ILE A 329 -25.85 8.15 13.13
C ILE A 329 -27.04 8.93 13.57
N LEU A 330 -28.17 8.24 13.71
CA LEU A 330 -29.45 8.80 14.15
C LEU A 330 -29.82 8.21 15.52
N ASP A 331 -30.47 9.00 16.38
CA ASP A 331 -31.11 8.46 17.58
C ASP A 331 -32.47 7.79 17.25
N GLY A 332 -33.12 7.23 18.27
CA GLY A 332 -34.40 6.53 18.10
C GLY A 332 -35.55 7.43 17.58
N ALA A 333 -35.41 8.75 17.63
CA ALA A 333 -36.34 9.72 17.06
C ALA A 333 -35.98 10.17 15.64
N GLY A 334 -34.89 9.63 15.07
CA GLY A 334 -34.39 9.99 13.75
C GLY A 334 -33.57 11.27 13.71
N LYS A 335 -33.22 11.84 14.88
CA LYS A 335 -32.34 13.02 14.93
C LYS A 335 -30.89 12.63 14.75
N GLN A 336 -30.21 13.32 13.82
CA GLN A 336 -28.80 13.08 13.53
C GLN A 336 -27.89 13.45 14.72
N GLN A 337 -27.05 12.52 15.12
CA GLN A 337 -26.06 12.66 16.18
C GLN A 337 -24.65 12.89 15.62
N SER A 338 -24.34 12.26 14.48
CA SER A 338 -23.06 12.38 13.78
C SER A 338 -23.22 12.08 12.30
N GLN A 339 -22.28 12.54 11.49
CA GLN A 339 -22.20 12.22 10.05
C GLN A 339 -20.75 12.29 9.58
N GLN A 340 -20.43 11.45 8.59
CA GLN A 340 -19.15 11.46 7.88
C GLN A 340 -19.35 10.98 6.44
N ASP A 341 -18.62 11.58 5.50
CA ASP A 341 -18.54 11.18 4.09
C ASP A 341 -17.12 10.71 3.73
N ASP A 342 -16.10 11.51 4.01
CA ASP A 342 -14.70 11.20 3.69
C ASP A 342 -13.79 11.20 4.93
N VAL A 343 -12.64 10.54 4.85
CA VAL A 343 -11.57 10.60 5.86
C VAL A 343 -10.25 11.02 5.20
N GLY A 344 -9.86 12.28 5.34
CA GLY A 344 -8.62 12.80 4.76
C GLY A 344 -8.64 12.72 3.23
N ASN A 345 -7.81 11.85 2.65
CA ASN A 345 -7.76 11.58 1.21
C ASN A 345 -8.55 10.33 0.80
N GLU A 346 -9.06 9.57 1.78
CA GLU A 346 -9.86 8.38 1.56
C GLU A 346 -11.31 8.79 1.27
N ARG A 347 -11.90 8.19 0.24
CA ARG A 347 -13.26 8.49 -0.22
C ARG A 347 -14.35 7.64 0.44
N ASP A 348 -13.95 6.75 1.34
CA ASP A 348 -14.86 5.91 2.11
C ASP A 348 -14.86 6.35 3.58
N PRO A 349 -16.04 6.53 4.22
CA PRO A 349 -16.12 6.97 5.60
C PRO A 349 -15.70 5.90 6.60
N ASP A 350 -14.92 6.32 7.61
CA ASP A 350 -14.51 5.52 8.77
C ASP A 350 -14.76 6.31 10.05
N LEU A 351 -15.99 6.20 10.55
CA LEU A 351 -16.49 6.99 11.67
C LEU A 351 -16.20 6.30 13.01
N ILE A 352 -15.46 6.98 13.88
CA ILE A 352 -15.38 6.63 15.29
C ILE A 352 -16.37 7.52 16.06
N TRP A 353 -17.39 6.89 16.67
CA TRP A 353 -18.45 7.59 17.38
C TRP A 353 -18.58 7.09 18.82
N LYS A 354 -18.72 8.03 19.78
CA LYS A 354 -18.94 7.73 21.19
C LYS A 354 -20.42 7.90 21.52
N ALA A 355 -21.06 6.83 21.98
CA ALA A 355 -22.48 6.87 22.34
C ALA A 355 -22.74 7.81 23.53
N PRO A 356 -23.62 8.80 23.41
CA PRO A 356 -23.92 9.74 24.50
C PRO A 356 -24.76 9.12 25.61
N ALA A 357 -25.54 8.08 25.31
CA ALA A 357 -26.43 7.39 26.24
C ALA A 357 -26.64 5.93 25.83
N ASP A 358 -27.10 5.10 26.77
CA ASP A 358 -27.63 3.76 26.47
C ASP A 358 -28.83 3.89 25.54
N GLY A 359 -28.96 2.99 24.59
CA GLY A 359 -30.12 2.98 23.69
C GLY A 359 -29.90 2.34 22.35
N GLU A 360 -30.90 2.47 21.49
CA GLU A 360 -30.85 2.05 20.11
C GLU A 360 -30.57 3.26 19.23
N TYR A 361 -29.60 3.08 18.32
CA TYR A 361 -29.20 4.07 17.31
C TYR A 361 -29.29 3.45 15.93
N VAL A 362 -29.39 4.29 14.93
CA VAL A 362 -29.54 3.86 13.55
C VAL A 362 -28.43 4.45 12.70
N ILE A 363 -27.73 3.59 11.95
CA ILE A 363 -26.81 3.97 10.91
C ILE A 363 -27.61 4.18 9.63
N ALA A 364 -27.55 5.38 9.06
CA ALA A 364 -28.13 5.68 7.76
C ALA A 364 -27.01 5.79 6.72
N ILE A 365 -27.11 5.05 5.62
CA ILE A 365 -26.16 5.03 4.51
C ILE A 365 -26.82 5.55 3.26
N LYS A 366 -26.17 6.45 2.54
CA LYS A 366 -26.62 6.98 1.26
C LYS A 366 -25.44 7.33 0.37
N ASP A 367 -25.73 7.52 -0.92
CA ASP A 367 -24.81 8.17 -1.84
C ASP A 367 -24.78 9.69 -1.63
N PHE A 368 -23.61 10.30 -1.62
CA PHE A 368 -23.44 11.75 -1.45
C PHE A 368 -24.15 12.53 -2.55
N HIS A 369 -24.06 12.07 -3.80
CA HIS A 369 -24.66 12.68 -4.98
C HIS A 369 -26.09 12.20 -5.27
N LEU A 370 -26.68 11.40 -4.35
CA LEU A 370 -28.01 10.80 -4.50
C LEU A 370 -28.15 9.89 -5.72
N GLY A 371 -27.04 9.29 -6.16
CA GLY A 371 -27.00 8.24 -7.17
C GLY A 371 -27.57 6.92 -6.65
N GLY A 372 -27.55 5.90 -7.51
CA GLY A 372 -27.98 4.55 -7.17
C GLY A 372 -28.01 3.65 -8.39
N GLY A 373 -27.91 2.37 -8.18
CA GLY A 373 -27.87 1.36 -9.24
C GLY A 373 -27.12 0.10 -8.82
N PRO A 374 -26.98 -0.86 -9.74
CA PRO A 374 -26.35 -2.15 -9.42
C PRO A 374 -24.86 -2.05 -9.09
N ARG A 375 -24.19 -0.93 -9.39
CA ARG A 375 -22.78 -0.67 -9.10
C ARG A 375 -22.55 0.17 -7.84
N TYR A 376 -23.62 0.51 -7.09
CA TYR A 376 -23.57 1.26 -5.84
C TYR A 376 -23.59 0.31 -4.63
N ASP A 377 -22.71 -0.68 -4.65
CA ASP A 377 -22.59 -1.65 -3.58
C ASP A 377 -21.62 -1.20 -2.49
N PHE A 378 -21.85 -1.69 -1.27
CA PHE A 378 -21.01 -1.37 -0.11
C PHE A 378 -20.84 -2.57 0.81
N ASP A 379 -19.77 -2.53 1.58
CA ASP A 379 -19.62 -3.29 2.81
C ASP A 379 -19.59 -2.33 3.99
N LEU A 380 -20.39 -2.59 5.02
CA LEU A 380 -20.39 -1.86 6.27
C LEU A 380 -19.87 -2.76 7.38
N LEU A 381 -18.81 -2.32 8.05
CA LEU A 381 -18.27 -2.96 9.23
C LEU A 381 -18.62 -2.11 10.46
N VAL A 382 -19.22 -2.73 11.46
CA VAL A 382 -19.60 -2.07 12.72
C VAL A 382 -19.06 -2.88 13.88
N GLU A 383 -18.31 -2.23 14.76
CA GLU A 383 -17.72 -2.88 15.92
C GLU A 383 -17.66 -1.93 17.13
N SER A 384 -17.76 -2.49 18.33
CA SER A 384 -17.43 -1.77 19.55
C SER A 384 -15.92 -1.73 19.74
N LEU A 385 -15.35 -0.54 19.94
CA LEU A 385 -13.93 -0.38 20.18
C LEU A 385 -13.63 -0.68 21.66
N MET A 386 -12.72 -1.61 21.88
CA MET A 386 -12.13 -1.82 23.20
C MET A 386 -10.90 -0.93 23.36
N ALA A 387 -10.65 -0.49 24.61
CA ALA A 387 -9.45 0.26 24.94
C ALA A 387 -8.20 -0.49 24.47
N ASP A 388 -7.45 0.12 23.54
CA ASP A 388 -6.28 -0.46 22.88
C ASP A 388 -5.34 0.65 22.38
N PHE A 389 -4.27 0.27 21.68
CA PHE A 389 -3.38 1.22 21.00
C PHE A 389 -2.84 0.63 19.70
N LYS A 390 -2.50 1.51 18.76
CA LYS A 390 -1.72 1.20 17.57
C LYS A 390 -0.34 1.82 17.70
N VAL A 391 0.63 1.20 17.06
CA VAL A 391 2.01 1.68 17.01
C VAL A 391 2.49 1.67 15.57
N SER A 392 3.16 2.73 15.15
CA SER A 392 3.66 2.87 13.78
C SER A 392 5.00 3.59 13.72
N VAL A 393 5.73 3.35 12.65
CA VAL A 393 6.97 4.05 12.28
C VAL A 393 6.91 4.40 10.79
N SER A 394 7.46 5.54 10.41
CA SER A 394 7.35 6.05 9.03
C SER A 394 8.37 5.45 8.06
N ASN A 395 9.51 4.96 8.55
CA ASN A 395 10.60 4.47 7.71
C ASN A 395 10.78 2.95 7.87
N ASP A 396 10.96 2.26 6.75
CA ASP A 396 11.25 0.83 6.71
C ASP A 396 12.74 0.50 6.95
N LEU A 397 13.61 1.51 6.88
CA LEU A 397 15.06 1.38 7.03
C LEU A 397 15.59 2.38 8.05
N ILE A 398 16.19 1.83 9.12
CA ILE A 398 16.91 2.61 10.13
C ILE A 398 18.40 2.49 9.82
N GLN A 399 19.06 3.61 9.55
CA GLN A 399 20.46 3.66 9.23
C GLN A 399 21.24 4.32 10.35
N GLY A 400 22.22 3.60 10.87
CA GLY A 400 23.11 4.05 11.94
C GLY A 400 24.58 3.90 11.58
N VAL A 401 25.42 4.54 12.37
CA VAL A 401 26.88 4.40 12.34
C VAL A 401 27.32 3.79 13.67
N VAL A 402 28.20 2.80 13.60
CA VAL A 402 28.74 2.14 14.79
C VAL A 402 29.29 3.16 15.79
N GLY A 403 28.93 3.00 17.06
CA GLY A 403 29.32 3.91 18.15
C GLY A 403 28.51 5.18 18.26
N LYS A 404 27.73 5.58 17.23
CA LYS A 404 26.83 6.73 17.26
C LYS A 404 25.41 6.30 17.61
N GLU A 405 24.68 7.21 18.25
CA GLU A 405 23.26 7.02 18.57
C GLU A 405 22.39 7.40 17.34
N THR A 406 21.42 6.56 17.06
CA THR A 406 20.41 6.76 16.00
C THR A 406 19.03 6.85 16.65
N GLU A 407 18.27 7.88 16.30
CA GLU A 407 16.93 8.09 16.82
C GLU A 407 15.86 7.51 15.87
N LEU A 408 14.91 6.75 16.44
CA LEU A 408 13.73 6.26 15.75
C LEU A 408 12.49 6.83 16.42
N GLN A 409 11.70 7.60 15.69
CA GLN A 409 10.43 8.10 16.17
C GLN A 409 9.35 7.03 15.99
N VAL A 410 8.64 6.73 17.08
CA VAL A 410 7.53 5.78 17.12
C VAL A 410 6.26 6.52 17.47
N LYS A 411 5.27 6.44 16.58
CA LYS A 411 3.94 7.03 16.78
C LYS A 411 3.04 6.04 17.51
N LEU A 412 2.23 6.54 18.43
CA LEU A 412 1.27 5.79 19.24
C LEU A 412 -0.12 6.42 19.10
N ASP A 413 -1.07 5.64 18.66
CA ASP A 413 -2.47 6.04 18.57
C ASP A 413 -3.28 5.24 19.59
N ARG A 414 -3.77 5.92 20.65
CA ARG A 414 -4.59 5.33 21.71
C ARG A 414 -6.04 5.26 21.26
N ILE A 415 -6.66 4.11 21.43
CA ILE A 415 -8.03 3.80 20.96
C ILE A 415 -8.93 3.63 22.17
N ALA A 416 -10.17 4.11 22.06
CA ALA A 416 -11.22 3.95 23.09
C ALA A 416 -10.76 4.34 24.50
N ASP A 417 -10.16 5.55 24.59
CA ASP A 417 -9.70 6.14 25.86
C ASP A 417 -8.68 5.25 26.62
N PHE A 418 -7.82 4.53 25.89
CA PHE A 418 -6.73 3.76 26.50
C PHE A 418 -5.76 4.69 27.24
N THR A 419 -5.68 4.59 28.56
CA THR A 419 -4.90 5.49 29.43
C THR A 419 -3.66 4.86 30.04
N ASP A 420 -3.53 3.52 29.98
CA ASP A 420 -2.41 2.82 30.62
C ASP A 420 -1.06 3.24 30.03
N GLU A 421 -0.02 3.08 30.83
CA GLU A 421 1.36 3.23 30.36
C GLU A 421 1.66 2.22 29.24
N ILE A 422 2.43 2.66 28.24
CA ILE A 422 2.87 1.79 27.13
C ILE A 422 4.39 1.79 27.13
N GLU A 423 5.00 0.62 27.22
CA GLU A 423 6.43 0.41 27.06
C GLU A 423 6.75 0.12 25.58
N VAL A 424 7.73 0.84 25.04
CA VAL A 424 8.15 0.72 23.63
C VAL A 424 9.62 0.34 23.55
N GLY A 425 9.95 -0.64 22.72
CA GLY A 425 11.33 -1.12 22.57
C GLY A 425 11.53 -1.91 21.28
N LEU A 426 12.71 -2.50 21.11
CA LEU A 426 13.06 -3.35 19.97
C LEU A 426 12.97 -4.82 20.33
N GLN A 427 12.52 -5.62 19.38
CA GLN A 427 12.59 -7.08 19.39
C GLN A 427 13.37 -7.57 18.16
N GLY A 428 14.21 -8.61 18.37
CA GLY A 428 15.01 -9.16 17.29
C GLY A 428 16.22 -8.28 16.93
N ALA A 429 16.62 -7.38 17.82
CA ALA A 429 17.82 -6.56 17.60
C ALA A 429 19.06 -7.47 17.47
N PRO A 430 19.93 -7.21 16.47
CA PRO A 430 21.18 -7.95 16.32
C PRO A 430 22.11 -7.81 17.55
N GLU A 431 23.08 -8.70 17.65
CA GLU A 431 24.09 -8.63 18.70
C GLU A 431 24.83 -7.29 18.68
N GLY A 432 25.10 -6.74 19.87
CA GLY A 432 25.78 -5.44 20.02
C GLY A 432 24.89 -4.21 19.84
N VAL A 433 23.57 -4.39 19.63
CA VAL A 433 22.62 -3.29 19.58
C VAL A 433 21.98 -3.07 20.94
N GLU A 434 22.09 -1.86 21.44
CA GLU A 434 21.44 -1.38 22.64
C GLU A 434 20.29 -0.43 22.29
N CYS A 435 19.12 -0.64 22.89
CA CYS A 435 17.96 0.24 22.76
C CYS A 435 17.16 0.17 24.07
N PRO A 436 17.32 1.12 24.97
CA PRO A 436 16.53 1.17 26.20
C PRO A 436 15.03 1.26 25.92
N ILE A 437 14.24 0.57 26.73
CA ILE A 437 12.76 0.69 26.69
C ILE A 437 12.38 2.09 27.10
N VAL A 438 11.47 2.71 26.33
CA VAL A 438 10.92 4.03 26.58
C VAL A 438 9.44 3.92 26.93
N LYS A 439 8.96 4.76 27.84
CA LYS A 439 7.56 4.75 28.30
C LYS A 439 6.76 5.89 27.66
N SER A 440 5.58 5.54 27.17
CA SER A 440 4.56 6.50 26.77
C SER A 440 3.51 6.60 27.85
N ILE A 441 3.32 7.79 28.38
CA ILE A 441 2.39 8.08 29.49
C ILE A 441 1.27 8.97 28.97
N HIS A 442 0.02 8.54 29.20
CA HIS A 442 -1.16 9.32 28.80
C HIS A 442 -1.15 10.71 29.44
N GLY A 443 -1.55 11.74 28.69
CA GLY A 443 -1.59 13.11 29.16
C GLY A 443 -0.25 13.86 29.21
N THR A 444 0.85 13.21 28.77
CA THR A 444 2.18 13.84 28.65
C THR A 444 2.62 13.99 27.21
N ASP A 445 3.77 14.60 26.97
CA ASP A 445 4.37 14.74 25.63
C ASP A 445 4.68 13.40 24.97
N THR A 446 4.84 12.33 25.78
CA THR A 446 5.08 10.97 25.28
C THR A 446 3.80 10.23 24.90
N ALA A 447 2.60 10.79 25.13
CA ALA A 447 1.32 10.12 24.93
C ALA A 447 1.10 9.63 23.49
N LYS A 448 1.54 10.42 22.51
CA LYS A 448 1.33 10.15 21.07
C LYS A 448 2.59 9.76 20.31
N LYS A 449 3.76 10.02 20.89
CA LYS A 449 5.04 9.78 20.24
C LYS A 449 6.14 9.56 21.25
N VAL A 450 6.99 8.56 20.99
CA VAL A 450 8.24 8.34 21.73
C VAL A 450 9.41 8.25 20.77
N THR A 451 10.62 8.48 21.26
CA THR A 451 11.86 8.34 20.50
C THR A 451 12.69 7.22 21.09
N LEU A 452 12.90 6.17 20.32
CA LEU A 452 13.86 5.10 20.65
C LEU A 452 15.28 5.57 20.26
N ARG A 453 16.24 5.34 21.15
CA ARG A 453 17.65 5.63 20.93
C ARG A 453 18.39 4.33 20.76
N ILE A 454 18.89 4.13 19.55
CA ILE A 454 19.51 2.87 19.12
C ILE A 454 21.01 3.13 18.98
N LYS A 455 21.80 2.31 19.64
CA LYS A 455 23.26 2.36 19.53
C LYS A 455 23.80 0.98 19.24
N SER A 456 24.73 0.87 18.30
CA SER A 456 25.41 -0.38 18.00
C SER A 456 26.90 -0.27 18.28
N SER A 457 27.47 -1.31 18.90
CA SER A 457 28.90 -1.43 19.16
C SER A 457 29.66 -2.11 18.01
N VAL A 458 28.95 -2.74 17.07
CA VAL A 458 29.52 -3.49 15.93
C VAL A 458 28.69 -3.24 14.68
N PRO A 459 29.27 -3.36 13.47
CA PRO A 459 28.48 -3.35 12.24
C PRO A 459 27.50 -4.52 12.24
N ASN A 460 26.25 -4.23 11.94
CA ASN A 460 25.21 -5.24 11.85
C ASN A 460 24.07 -4.81 10.93
N GLN A 461 23.34 -5.79 10.41
CA GLN A 461 22.18 -5.55 9.58
C GLN A 461 21.18 -6.69 9.78
N GLY A 462 19.90 -6.36 9.75
CA GLY A 462 18.87 -7.37 9.85
C GLY A 462 17.47 -6.80 10.07
N PRO A 463 16.45 -7.66 9.89
CA PRO A 463 15.09 -7.31 10.22
C PRO A 463 14.92 -7.16 11.73
N ILE A 464 14.17 -6.13 12.13
CA ILE A 464 13.82 -5.88 13.53
C ILE A 464 12.34 -5.60 13.65
N LYS A 465 11.81 -5.70 14.87
CA LYS A 465 10.45 -5.28 15.19
C LYS A 465 10.48 -4.25 16.31
N VAL A 466 9.72 -3.19 16.16
CA VAL A 466 9.40 -2.29 17.28
C VAL A 466 8.15 -2.86 17.95
N PHE A 467 8.26 -3.20 19.21
CA PHE A 467 7.10 -3.61 20.01
C PHE A 467 6.64 -2.45 20.89
N ALA A 468 5.35 -2.44 21.16
CA ALA A 468 4.74 -1.66 22.21
C ALA A 468 3.87 -2.59 23.07
N ARG A 469 3.98 -2.49 24.39
CA ARG A 469 3.18 -3.31 25.33
C ARG A 469 2.57 -2.45 26.41
N SER A 470 1.35 -2.80 26.83
CA SER A 470 0.70 -2.17 28.01
C SER A 470 1.49 -2.45 29.28
N GLY A 471 1.39 -1.57 30.27
CA GLY A 471 2.12 -1.70 31.55
C GLY A 471 1.80 -2.99 32.31
N ASP A 472 0.61 -3.58 32.11
CA ASP A 472 0.22 -4.90 32.61
C ASP A 472 0.78 -6.07 31.78
N GLY A 473 1.40 -5.79 30.62
CA GLY A 473 1.96 -6.79 29.71
C GLY A 473 0.95 -7.58 28.87
N ILE A 474 -0.36 -7.34 29.03
CA ILE A 474 -1.42 -8.13 28.39
C ILE A 474 -1.53 -7.79 26.90
N LYS A 475 -1.46 -6.50 26.56
CA LYS A 475 -1.56 -6.06 25.17
C LYS A 475 -0.17 -5.83 24.59
N VAL A 476 0.17 -6.55 23.52
CA VAL A 476 1.39 -6.35 22.77
C VAL A 476 1.03 -6.05 21.31
N ARG A 477 1.63 -4.98 20.78
CA ARG A 477 1.48 -4.57 19.38
C ARG A 477 2.85 -4.36 18.77
N PHE A 478 2.96 -4.68 17.48
CA PHE A 478 4.17 -4.41 16.71
C PHE A 478 3.92 -3.21 15.79
N ALA A 479 4.94 -2.37 15.66
CA ALA A 479 4.84 -1.20 14.80
C ALA A 479 4.60 -1.62 13.35
N GLN A 480 3.61 -1.00 12.77
CA GLN A 480 3.37 -1.05 11.33
C GLN A 480 4.25 0.03 10.68
N VAL A 481 4.95 -0.35 9.63
CA VAL A 481 5.55 0.59 8.69
C VAL A 481 4.52 0.85 7.61
N ASP A 482 4.52 2.05 7.04
CA ASP A 482 3.63 2.39 5.93
C ASP A 482 3.68 1.30 4.85
N ASP A 483 2.52 0.89 4.35
CA ASP A 483 2.33 -0.15 3.33
C ASP A 483 2.74 -1.58 3.76
N GLY A 484 2.82 -1.86 5.05
CA GLY A 484 3.18 -3.19 5.57
C GLY A 484 4.63 -3.61 5.30
N LYS A 485 5.53 -2.65 5.05
CA LYS A 485 6.95 -2.93 4.81
C LYS A 485 7.63 -3.49 6.06
N PRO A 486 8.55 -4.44 5.91
CA PRO A 486 9.37 -4.93 7.01
C PRO A 486 10.39 -3.87 7.45
N LEU A 487 10.52 -3.68 8.77
CA LEU A 487 11.48 -2.77 9.36
C LEU A 487 12.88 -3.41 9.40
N TRP A 488 13.89 -2.63 9.04
CA TRP A 488 15.27 -3.07 8.96
C TRP A 488 16.22 -2.13 9.68
N LEU A 489 17.15 -2.68 10.43
CA LEU A 489 18.27 -1.96 11.03
C LEU A 489 19.53 -2.19 10.19
N SER A 490 20.28 -1.12 9.90
CA SER A 490 21.55 -1.16 9.20
C SER A 490 22.55 -0.24 9.90
N ASN A 491 23.49 -0.80 10.66
CA ASN A 491 24.59 -0.08 11.27
C ASN A 491 25.87 -0.37 10.50
N VAL A 492 26.45 0.65 9.93
CA VAL A 492 27.68 0.55 9.12
C VAL A 492 28.88 1.05 9.92
N ALA A 493 30.07 0.57 9.57
CA ALA A 493 31.33 1.13 10.06
C ALA A 493 31.47 2.60 9.59
N GLU A 494 32.21 3.40 10.35
CA GLU A 494 32.49 4.81 10.02
C GLU A 494 33.41 4.93 8.79
#